data_b1b2dc41859c58dd699c97ae6fd28b07
#
_entry.id   b1b2dc41859c58dd699c97ae6fd28b07
#
_cell.length_a   1.000
_cell.length_b   1.000
_cell.length_c   1.000
_cell.angle_alpha   90.00
_cell.angle_beta   90.00
_cell.angle_gamma   90.00
#
_symmetry.space_group_name_H-M   'P 1'
#
loop_
_entity.id
_entity.type
_entity.pdbx_description
1 polymer ?
#
loop_
_entity_poly.entity_id
_entity_poly.type
_entity_poly.pdbx_seq_one_letter_code
_entity_poly.pdbx_strand_id
1 'polypeptide(L)'
;LSDLAVLEARDGANTLRAITRMQPALDFQAGDRLAGWRRPLEQLRDRLPDLRHQTEILQFGGAVGNLQALGADAETVASTVARKLGLRWPGYGWHSARGPLVHYAGWLCELSGALGKIGQDIALMALRGESDIHLSGGGASSAMPHKHNPIAAERLVALARFAATQISAMHQAQIHEMERSGAAWMLEWMVLPQICEATGAGLVAASGLLQSIQRLGTPS
;
A
#
# COMPACT_ATOMS: atom_id res chain seq x y z
N LEU A 1 -6.52 -10.23 -0.72
CA LEU A 1 -7.74 -10.51 -1.50
C LEU A 1 -8.35 -11.85 -1.12
N SER A 2 -7.56 -12.92 -0.96
CA SER A 2 -8.06 -14.24 -0.55
C SER A 2 -8.80 -14.20 0.79
N ASP A 3 -8.26 -13.50 1.79
CA ASP A 3 -8.91 -13.38 3.10
C ASP A 3 -10.29 -12.69 2.99
N LEU A 4 -10.42 -11.68 2.11
CA LEU A 4 -11.70 -11.01 1.85
C LEU A 4 -12.71 -11.96 1.18
N ALA A 5 -12.26 -12.81 0.25
CA ALA A 5 -13.13 -13.79 -0.38
C ALA A 5 -13.65 -14.85 0.62
N VAL A 6 -12.81 -15.28 1.57
CA VAL A 6 -13.23 -16.18 2.66
C VAL A 6 -14.29 -15.52 3.53
N LEU A 7 -14.11 -14.26 3.91
CA LEU A 7 -15.09 -13.51 4.69
C LEU A 7 -16.41 -13.32 3.92
N GLU A 8 -16.33 -13.03 2.63
CA GLU A 8 -17.52 -12.85 1.77
C GLU A 8 -18.33 -14.14 1.66
N ALA A 9 -17.65 -15.29 1.48
CA ALA A 9 -18.31 -16.59 1.41
C ALA A 9 -18.98 -16.99 2.74
N ARG A 10 -18.38 -16.60 3.88
CA ARG A 10 -18.92 -16.93 5.21
C ARG A 10 -20.00 -15.97 5.67
N ASP A 11 -19.78 -14.68 5.56
CA ASP A 11 -20.57 -13.63 6.21
C ASP A 11 -21.27 -12.67 5.22
N GLY A 12 -21.07 -12.84 3.91
CA GLY A 12 -21.53 -11.87 2.91
C GLY A 12 -23.02 -11.58 2.94
N ALA A 13 -23.85 -12.57 3.31
CA ALA A 13 -25.30 -12.42 3.43
C ALA A 13 -25.76 -11.78 4.75
N ASN A 14 -24.88 -11.65 5.75
CA ASN A 14 -25.22 -11.07 7.04
C ASN A 14 -25.64 -9.60 6.90
N THR A 15 -26.53 -9.18 7.79
CA THR A 15 -27.00 -7.78 7.84
C THR A 15 -26.01 -6.91 8.61
N LEU A 16 -25.69 -5.75 8.05
CA LEU A 16 -24.97 -4.67 8.68
C LEU A 16 -25.74 -3.36 8.59
N ARG A 17 -25.52 -2.46 9.53
CA ARG A 17 -25.98 -1.07 9.43
C ARG A 17 -24.94 -0.24 8.69
N ALA A 18 -25.30 0.34 7.56
CA ALA A 18 -24.45 1.31 6.87
C ALA A 18 -24.29 2.57 7.72
N ILE A 19 -23.10 3.16 7.66
CA ILE A 19 -22.78 4.42 8.34
C ILE A 19 -22.35 5.44 7.31
N THR A 20 -23.01 6.58 7.28
CA THR A 20 -22.66 7.72 6.46
C THR A 20 -22.47 8.94 7.34
N ARG A 21 -21.39 9.71 7.13
CA ARG A 21 -21.09 10.91 7.93
C ARG A 21 -21.19 10.68 9.45
N MET A 22 -20.70 9.50 9.91
CA MET A 22 -20.70 9.07 11.31
C MET A 22 -22.10 8.87 11.91
N GLN A 23 -23.14 8.73 11.07
CA GLN A 23 -24.51 8.44 11.50
C GLN A 23 -25.04 7.13 10.88
N PRO A 24 -25.83 6.37 11.63
CA PRO A 24 -26.53 5.20 11.09
C PRO A 24 -27.42 5.60 9.90
N ALA A 25 -27.34 4.82 8.82
CA ALA A 25 -28.14 5.00 7.62
C ALA A 25 -29.09 3.81 7.44
N LEU A 26 -28.93 3.05 6.35
CA LEU A 26 -29.80 1.93 6.02
C LEU A 26 -29.10 0.59 6.35
N ASP A 27 -29.90 -0.45 6.48
CA ASP A 27 -29.35 -1.81 6.51
C ASP A 27 -28.89 -2.21 5.11
N PHE A 28 -27.79 -2.95 5.06
CA PHE A 28 -27.22 -3.50 3.85
C PHE A 28 -26.49 -4.81 4.16
N GLN A 29 -25.98 -5.50 3.15
CA GLN A 29 -25.27 -6.76 3.39
C GLN A 29 -23.80 -6.54 3.75
N ALA A 30 -23.24 -7.43 4.56
CA ALA A 30 -21.81 -7.44 4.84
C ALA A 30 -20.96 -7.59 3.57
N GLY A 31 -21.49 -8.30 2.57
CA GLY A 31 -20.88 -8.40 1.23
C GLY A 31 -20.66 -7.05 0.54
N ASP A 32 -21.57 -6.10 0.72
CA ASP A 32 -21.39 -4.73 0.18
C ASP A 32 -20.22 -4.01 0.84
N ARG A 33 -20.04 -4.20 2.17
CA ARG A 33 -18.88 -3.67 2.90
C ARG A 33 -17.59 -4.29 2.40
N LEU A 34 -17.56 -5.62 2.27
CA LEU A 34 -16.40 -6.38 1.77
C LEU A 34 -16.06 -6.00 0.34
N ALA A 35 -17.07 -5.81 -0.53
CA ALA A 35 -16.84 -5.31 -1.88
C ALA A 35 -16.22 -3.91 -1.89
N GLY A 36 -16.65 -3.02 -0.96
CA GLY A 36 -16.04 -1.70 -0.79
C GLY A 36 -14.56 -1.75 -0.38
N TRP A 37 -14.14 -2.78 0.36
CA TRP A 37 -12.73 -3.01 0.71
C TRP A 37 -11.95 -3.68 -0.42
N ARG A 38 -12.58 -4.59 -1.15
CA ARG A 38 -11.95 -5.40 -2.19
C ARG A 38 -11.64 -4.62 -3.45
N ARG A 39 -12.60 -3.85 -3.96
CA ARG A 39 -12.49 -3.14 -5.26
C ARG A 39 -11.24 -2.25 -5.39
N PRO A 40 -10.88 -1.40 -4.40
CA PRO A 40 -9.64 -0.62 -4.50
C PRO A 40 -8.38 -1.49 -4.59
N LEU A 41 -8.34 -2.61 -3.87
CA LEU A 41 -7.21 -3.54 -3.91
C LEU A 41 -7.11 -4.28 -5.26
N GLU A 42 -8.25 -4.64 -5.85
CA GLU A 42 -8.30 -5.23 -7.21
C GLU A 42 -7.78 -4.24 -8.25
N GLN A 43 -8.25 -3.00 -8.22
CA GLN A 43 -7.78 -1.95 -9.13
C GLN A 43 -6.28 -1.69 -9.00
N LEU A 44 -5.74 -1.72 -7.79
CA LEU A 44 -4.30 -1.59 -7.55
C LEU A 44 -3.53 -2.78 -8.10
N ARG A 45 -4.01 -4.00 -7.86
CA ARG A 45 -3.42 -5.22 -8.43
C ARG A 45 -3.40 -5.18 -9.96
N ASP A 46 -4.50 -4.78 -10.57
CA ASP A 46 -4.65 -4.78 -12.02
C ASP A 46 -3.74 -3.75 -12.71
N ARG A 47 -3.35 -2.67 -12.01
CA ARG A 47 -2.35 -1.69 -12.47
C ARG A 47 -0.89 -2.14 -12.24
N LEU A 48 -0.66 -3.22 -11.49
CA LEU A 48 0.68 -3.66 -11.14
C LEU A 48 1.57 -4.02 -12.35
N PRO A 49 1.09 -4.69 -13.41
CA PRO A 49 1.90 -4.96 -14.59
C PRO A 49 2.44 -3.69 -15.25
N ASP A 50 1.62 -2.66 -15.41
CA ASP A 50 2.01 -1.39 -16.00
C ASP A 50 3.01 -0.64 -15.10
N LEU A 51 2.77 -0.65 -13.79
CA LEU A 51 3.70 -0.08 -12.82
C LEU A 51 5.07 -0.75 -12.90
N ARG A 52 5.12 -2.08 -12.93
CA ARG A 52 6.36 -2.85 -13.10
C ARG A 52 7.05 -2.49 -14.39
N HIS A 53 6.33 -2.39 -15.50
CA HIS A 53 6.89 -1.96 -16.77
C HIS A 53 7.55 -0.58 -16.71
N GLN A 54 6.99 0.35 -15.94
CA GLN A 54 7.52 1.70 -15.78
C GLN A 54 8.70 1.79 -14.80
N THR A 55 8.75 0.91 -13.79
CA THR A 55 9.71 0.99 -12.68
C THR A 55 10.84 -0.04 -12.75
N GLU A 56 10.61 -1.20 -13.38
CA GLU A 56 11.62 -2.25 -13.55
C GLU A 56 12.54 -1.91 -14.73
N ILE A 57 13.21 -0.76 -14.65
CA ILE A 57 14.12 -0.22 -15.67
C ILE A 57 15.53 -0.12 -15.12
N LEU A 58 16.51 -0.46 -15.97
CA LEU A 58 17.91 -0.38 -15.61
C LEU A 58 18.34 1.08 -15.45
N GLN A 59 18.89 1.44 -14.29
CA GLN A 59 19.64 2.69 -14.10
C GLN A 59 21.11 2.43 -14.41
N PHE A 60 21.54 2.89 -15.57
CA PHE A 60 22.93 2.74 -16.04
C PHE A 60 23.30 3.95 -16.89
N GLY A 61 24.26 4.73 -16.47
CA GLY A 61 24.54 6.00 -17.15
C GLY A 61 26.01 6.49 -17.05
N GLY A 62 26.81 5.82 -16.26
CA GLY A 62 28.17 6.30 -15.98
C GLY A 62 28.19 7.61 -15.18
N ALA A 63 29.20 8.43 -15.34
CA ALA A 63 29.41 9.60 -14.50
C ALA A 63 28.35 10.67 -14.66
N VAL A 64 27.94 10.96 -15.89
CA VAL A 64 27.01 12.06 -16.23
C VAL A 64 25.75 11.58 -16.97
N GLY A 65 25.45 10.30 -16.97
CA GLY A 65 24.22 9.76 -17.54
C GLY A 65 24.26 9.38 -19.02
N ASN A 66 25.40 9.58 -19.71
CA ASN A 66 25.53 9.42 -21.17
C ASN A 66 26.37 8.22 -21.64
N LEU A 67 26.85 7.39 -20.72
CA LEU A 67 27.68 6.20 -21.00
C LEU A 67 28.93 6.49 -21.84
N GLN A 68 29.45 7.73 -21.86
CA GLN A 68 30.53 8.19 -22.72
C GLN A 68 31.80 7.30 -22.67
N ALA A 69 32.09 6.72 -21.50
CA ALA A 69 33.24 5.85 -21.32
C ALA A 69 33.16 4.53 -22.10
N LEU A 70 31.98 4.11 -22.54
CA LEU A 70 31.75 2.89 -23.31
C LEU A 70 31.74 3.12 -24.83
N GLY A 71 31.79 4.36 -25.28
CA GLY A 71 31.83 4.70 -26.70
C GLY A 71 30.73 4.04 -27.52
N ALA A 72 31.10 3.42 -28.62
CA ALA A 72 30.15 2.73 -29.53
C ALA A 72 29.48 1.50 -28.91
N ASP A 73 30.04 0.92 -27.86
CA ASP A 73 29.51 -0.30 -27.22
C ASP A 73 28.44 0.01 -26.16
N ALA A 74 28.18 1.28 -25.85
CA ALA A 74 27.31 1.72 -24.77
C ALA A 74 25.94 1.04 -24.78
N GLU A 75 25.25 1.06 -25.92
CA GLU A 75 23.90 0.48 -26.07
C GLU A 75 23.93 -1.06 -25.92
N THR A 76 24.91 -1.74 -26.53
CA THR A 76 25.08 -3.19 -26.45
C THR A 76 25.33 -3.65 -25.01
N VAL A 77 26.19 -2.93 -24.29
CA VAL A 77 26.50 -3.24 -22.90
C VAL A 77 25.28 -3.00 -22.01
N ALA A 78 24.63 -1.83 -22.13
CA ALA A 78 23.49 -1.47 -21.30
C ALA A 78 22.30 -2.44 -21.50
N SER A 79 21.94 -2.76 -22.75
CA SER A 79 20.87 -3.70 -23.07
C SER A 79 21.20 -5.12 -22.60
N THR A 80 22.47 -5.55 -22.69
CA THR A 80 22.91 -6.85 -22.18
C THR A 80 22.82 -6.94 -20.66
N VAL A 81 23.24 -5.89 -19.94
CA VAL A 81 23.11 -5.81 -18.48
C VAL A 81 21.62 -5.86 -18.08
N ALA A 82 20.77 -5.06 -18.71
CA ALA A 82 19.34 -5.03 -18.44
C ALA A 82 18.72 -6.43 -18.60
N ARG A 83 18.98 -7.10 -19.72
CA ARG A 83 18.49 -8.46 -19.99
C ARG A 83 18.95 -9.48 -18.95
N LYS A 84 20.23 -9.42 -18.52
CA LYS A 84 20.75 -10.32 -17.48
C LYS A 84 20.13 -10.11 -16.12
N LEU A 85 19.69 -8.88 -15.81
CA LEU A 85 19.02 -8.53 -14.57
C LEU A 85 17.50 -8.67 -14.63
N GLY A 86 16.93 -9.03 -15.77
CA GLY A 86 15.48 -9.07 -15.96
C GLY A 86 14.83 -7.68 -15.96
N LEU A 87 15.61 -6.63 -16.26
CA LEU A 87 15.16 -5.25 -16.33
C LEU A 87 14.99 -4.79 -17.78
N ARG A 88 14.23 -3.73 -17.97
CA ARG A 88 14.15 -3.06 -19.27
C ARG A 88 15.22 -1.96 -19.35
N TRP A 89 15.88 -1.85 -20.49
CA TRP A 89 16.76 -0.70 -20.78
C TRP A 89 15.94 0.42 -21.45
N PRO A 90 15.85 1.61 -20.86
CA PRO A 90 15.05 2.71 -21.42
C PRO A 90 15.73 3.46 -22.57
N GLY A 91 16.98 3.14 -22.93
CA GLY A 91 17.76 3.84 -23.93
C GLY A 91 18.57 5.03 -23.39
N TYR A 92 18.50 5.32 -22.10
CA TYR A 92 19.21 6.44 -21.48
C TYR A 92 19.42 6.22 -19.97
N GLY A 93 20.40 6.93 -19.41
CA GLY A 93 20.57 7.02 -17.97
C GLY A 93 19.57 8.00 -17.35
N TRP A 94 18.80 7.55 -16.35
CA TRP A 94 17.75 8.35 -15.74
C TRP A 94 18.11 8.85 -14.33
N HIS A 95 19.36 9.35 -14.16
CA HIS A 95 19.89 9.84 -12.88
C HIS A 95 19.03 10.92 -12.25
N SER A 96 18.50 11.85 -13.05
CA SER A 96 17.65 12.96 -12.62
C SER A 96 16.17 12.79 -12.99
N ALA A 97 15.80 11.80 -13.79
CA ALA A 97 14.43 11.55 -14.21
C ALA A 97 13.73 10.55 -13.26
N ARG A 98 13.39 10.99 -12.05
CA ARG A 98 12.91 10.14 -10.95
C ARG A 98 11.43 9.81 -10.97
N GLY A 99 10.70 10.24 -11.99
CA GLY A 99 9.25 10.00 -12.15
C GLY A 99 8.79 8.55 -11.89
N PRO A 100 9.47 7.51 -12.44
CA PRO A 100 9.11 6.12 -12.18
C PRO A 100 9.08 5.74 -10.70
N LEU A 101 10.03 6.22 -9.90
CA LEU A 101 10.06 5.93 -8.46
C LEU A 101 8.97 6.68 -7.69
N VAL A 102 8.60 7.89 -8.14
CA VAL A 102 7.49 8.64 -7.55
C VAL A 102 6.16 7.96 -7.87
N HIS A 103 5.97 7.44 -9.09
CA HIS A 103 4.79 6.64 -9.42
C HIS A 103 4.70 5.37 -8.56
N TYR A 104 5.82 4.68 -8.36
CA TYR A 104 5.88 3.51 -7.47
C TYR A 104 5.53 3.86 -6.03
N ALA A 105 6.12 4.92 -5.49
CA ALA A 105 5.81 5.41 -4.13
C ALA A 105 4.33 5.82 -4.01
N GLY A 106 3.76 6.47 -5.02
CA GLY A 106 2.34 6.82 -5.10
C GLY A 106 1.44 5.59 -5.03
N TRP A 107 1.75 4.56 -5.80
CA TRP A 107 1.02 3.29 -5.77
C TRP A 107 1.10 2.60 -4.39
N LEU A 108 2.27 2.61 -3.74
CA LEU A 108 2.42 2.10 -2.37
C LEU A 108 1.56 2.89 -1.37
N CYS A 109 1.50 4.21 -1.50
CA CYS A 109 0.66 5.06 -0.65
C CYS A 109 -0.84 4.80 -0.89
N GLU A 110 -1.28 4.61 -2.13
CA GLU A 110 -2.67 4.23 -2.44
C GLU A 110 -3.01 2.86 -1.83
N LEU A 111 -2.11 1.88 -1.93
CA LEU A 111 -2.28 0.57 -1.30
C LEU A 111 -2.39 0.69 0.21
N SER A 112 -1.46 1.43 0.84
CA SER A 112 -1.51 1.69 2.29
C SER A 112 -2.81 2.39 2.70
N GLY A 113 -3.29 3.34 1.88
CA GLY A 113 -4.56 4.03 2.11
C GLY A 113 -5.77 3.08 2.07
N ALA A 114 -5.81 2.16 1.10
CA ALA A 114 -6.86 1.14 1.01
C ALA A 114 -6.85 0.20 2.22
N LEU A 115 -5.65 -0.22 2.68
CA LEU A 115 -5.50 -1.03 3.90
C LEU A 115 -5.89 -0.24 5.15
N GLY A 116 -5.51 1.03 5.23
CA GLY A 116 -5.89 1.94 6.31
C GLY A 116 -7.40 2.16 6.40
N LYS A 117 -8.10 2.21 5.25
CA LYS A 117 -9.56 2.27 5.18
C LYS A 117 -10.20 1.02 5.82
N ILE A 118 -9.68 -0.17 5.53
CA ILE A 118 -10.13 -1.42 6.16
C ILE A 118 -9.92 -1.34 7.68
N GLY A 119 -8.74 -0.93 8.13
CA GLY A 119 -8.43 -0.75 9.54
C GLY A 119 -9.37 0.25 10.23
N GLN A 120 -9.63 1.40 9.60
CA GLN A 120 -10.52 2.42 10.16
C GLN A 120 -11.96 1.91 10.30
N ASP A 121 -12.47 1.21 9.29
CA ASP A 121 -13.81 0.62 9.36
C ASP A 121 -13.91 -0.42 10.48
N ILE A 122 -12.95 -1.34 10.56
CA ILE A 122 -12.93 -2.38 11.60
C ILE A 122 -12.85 -1.76 12.99
N ALA A 123 -12.03 -0.72 13.20
CA ALA A 123 -11.95 -0.02 14.48
C ALA A 123 -13.30 0.62 14.88
N LEU A 124 -13.99 1.25 13.92
CA LEU A 124 -15.32 1.83 14.16
C LEU A 124 -16.38 0.76 14.38
N MET A 125 -16.33 -0.36 13.67
CA MET A 125 -17.24 -1.48 13.88
C MET A 125 -17.03 -2.11 15.27
N ALA A 126 -15.78 -2.28 15.71
CA ALA A 126 -15.47 -2.77 17.05
C ALA A 126 -15.98 -1.80 18.15
N LEU A 127 -15.92 -0.49 17.91
CA LEU A 127 -16.51 0.51 18.81
C LEU A 127 -18.02 0.38 18.92
N ARG A 128 -18.72 0.02 17.84
CA ARG A 128 -20.17 -0.16 17.81
C ARG A 128 -20.64 -1.47 18.45
N GLY A 129 -19.75 -2.43 18.57
CA GLY A 129 -19.99 -3.67 19.28
C GLY A 129 -20.24 -4.88 18.39
N GLU A 130 -20.64 -5.99 19.03
CA GLU A 130 -20.70 -7.31 18.41
C GLU A 130 -21.76 -7.47 17.32
N SER A 131 -22.77 -6.59 17.26
CA SER A 131 -23.71 -6.60 16.12
C SER A 131 -23.05 -6.29 14.79
N ASP A 132 -21.95 -5.51 14.80
CA ASP A 132 -21.23 -5.14 13.59
C ASP A 132 -20.09 -6.11 13.29
N ILE A 133 -19.27 -6.45 14.32
CA ILE A 133 -18.10 -7.30 14.15
C ILE A 133 -17.73 -8.04 15.44
N HIS A 134 -17.34 -9.29 15.31
CA HIS A 134 -16.71 -10.06 16.39
C HIS A 134 -15.28 -10.42 16.00
N LEU A 135 -14.31 -9.95 16.78
CA LEU A 135 -12.88 -10.18 16.57
C LEU A 135 -12.35 -11.20 17.59
N SER A 136 -11.54 -12.15 17.13
CA SER A 136 -10.74 -12.97 18.03
C SER A 136 -9.45 -12.21 18.40
N GLY A 137 -9.08 -12.23 19.66
CA GLY A 137 -7.88 -11.53 20.14
C GLY A 137 -8.16 -10.05 20.36
N GLY A 138 -7.09 -9.28 20.49
CA GLY A 138 -7.12 -7.85 20.80
C GLY A 138 -6.19 -7.52 21.95
N GLY A 139 -5.88 -6.25 22.12
CA GLY A 139 -5.07 -5.77 23.25
C GLY A 139 -5.91 -5.76 24.52
N ALA A 140 -5.64 -6.70 25.42
CA ALA A 140 -6.25 -6.69 26.76
C ALA A 140 -5.86 -5.42 27.51
N SER A 141 -6.84 -4.82 28.21
CA SER A 141 -6.56 -3.77 29.16
C SER A 141 -6.20 -4.37 30.52
N SER A 142 -5.08 -3.95 31.11
CA SER A 142 -4.69 -4.39 32.46
C SER A 142 -5.68 -3.94 33.55
N ALA A 143 -6.43 -2.87 33.32
CA ALA A 143 -7.39 -2.30 34.27
C ALA A 143 -8.84 -2.64 33.98
N MET A 144 -9.16 -3.12 32.77
CA MET A 144 -10.53 -3.36 32.31
C MET A 144 -10.60 -4.68 31.52
N PRO A 145 -10.83 -5.83 32.17
CA PRO A 145 -10.78 -7.14 31.51
C PRO A 145 -11.74 -7.31 30.32
N HIS A 146 -12.85 -6.56 30.29
CA HIS A 146 -13.84 -6.57 29.22
C HIS A 146 -13.45 -5.70 28.01
N LYS A 147 -12.36 -4.93 28.11
CA LYS A 147 -11.93 -4.00 27.06
C LYS A 147 -10.93 -4.69 26.13
N HIS A 148 -11.33 -4.89 24.89
CA HIS A 148 -10.49 -5.42 23.82
C HIS A 148 -10.20 -4.34 22.77
N ASN A 149 -8.96 -3.82 22.77
CA ASN A 149 -8.58 -2.76 21.84
C ASN A 149 -8.31 -3.35 20.44
N PRO A 150 -8.80 -2.74 19.35
CA PRO A 150 -8.54 -3.20 18.00
C PRO A 150 -7.16 -2.75 17.49
N ILE A 151 -6.09 -3.09 18.22
CA ILE A 151 -4.72 -2.59 17.99
C ILE A 151 -4.25 -2.85 16.56
N ALA A 152 -4.59 -4.01 15.97
CA ALA A 152 -4.19 -4.33 14.60
C ALA A 152 -4.87 -3.39 13.58
N ALA A 153 -6.12 -3.01 13.83
CA ALA A 153 -6.85 -2.05 13.00
C ALA A 153 -6.27 -0.64 13.13
N GLU A 154 -5.98 -0.19 14.34
CA GLU A 154 -5.33 1.11 14.61
C GLU A 154 -3.95 1.20 13.96
N ARG A 155 -3.17 0.10 13.99
CA ARG A 155 -1.86 0.02 13.33
C ARG A 155 -1.96 0.22 11.83
N LEU A 156 -2.96 -0.35 11.15
CA LEU A 156 -3.18 -0.13 9.71
C LEU A 156 -3.43 1.35 9.40
N VAL A 157 -4.25 2.01 10.21
CA VAL A 157 -4.52 3.45 10.06
C VAL A 157 -3.24 4.27 10.24
N ALA A 158 -2.43 3.94 11.25
CA ALA A 158 -1.17 4.63 11.52
C ALA A 158 -0.17 4.46 10.36
N LEU A 159 0.01 3.23 9.84
CA LEU A 159 0.91 2.95 8.71
C LEU A 159 0.46 3.69 7.44
N ALA A 160 -0.84 3.72 7.17
CA ALA A 160 -1.40 4.44 6.02
C ALA A 160 -1.13 5.95 6.11
N ARG A 161 -1.36 6.55 7.27
CA ARG A 161 -1.08 7.97 7.52
C ARG A 161 0.41 8.28 7.42
N PHE A 162 1.26 7.41 7.96
CA PHE A 162 2.71 7.53 7.84
C PHE A 162 3.14 7.52 6.36
N ALA A 163 2.75 6.52 5.57
CA ALA A 163 3.08 6.46 4.15
C ALA A 163 2.60 7.71 3.40
N ALA A 164 1.39 8.20 3.68
CA ALA A 164 0.83 9.39 3.07
C ALA A 164 1.61 10.67 3.41
N THR A 165 2.26 10.77 4.57
CA THR A 165 3.12 11.92 4.90
C THR A 165 4.44 11.90 4.14
N GLN A 166 4.96 10.71 3.78
CA GLN A 166 6.24 10.55 3.11
C GLN A 166 6.19 10.86 1.61
N ILE A 167 5.03 10.75 0.95
CA ILE A 167 4.93 10.95 -0.50
C ILE A 167 5.32 12.38 -0.93
N SER A 168 5.10 13.37 -0.09
CA SER A 168 5.54 14.75 -0.34
C SER A 168 7.06 14.83 -0.49
N ALA A 169 7.82 14.11 0.34
CA ALA A 169 9.26 14.07 0.25
C ALA A 169 9.74 13.37 -1.03
N MET A 170 9.03 12.34 -1.52
CA MET A 170 9.31 11.73 -2.82
C MET A 170 9.14 12.72 -3.98
N HIS A 171 8.12 13.58 -3.92
CA HIS A 171 7.95 14.65 -4.90
C HIS A 171 9.04 15.70 -4.81
N GLN A 172 9.51 16.07 -3.62
CA GLN A 172 10.65 16.96 -3.43
C GLN A 172 11.95 16.35 -3.97
N ALA A 173 12.13 15.04 -3.81
CA ALA A 173 13.29 14.31 -4.32
C ALA A 173 13.37 14.23 -5.86
N GLN A 174 12.37 14.69 -6.60
CA GLN A 174 12.46 14.82 -8.07
C GLN A 174 13.26 16.04 -8.54
N ILE A 175 13.47 17.02 -7.66
CA ILE A 175 14.15 18.27 -8.02
C ILE A 175 15.67 18.04 -7.96
N HIS A 176 16.22 17.56 -9.07
CA HIS A 176 17.65 17.33 -9.24
C HIS A 176 18.32 18.52 -9.89
N GLU A 177 19.48 18.91 -9.36
CA GLU A 177 20.36 19.88 -10.00
C GLU A 177 21.18 19.18 -11.09
N MET A 178 21.18 19.77 -12.28
CA MET A 178 21.97 19.31 -13.43
C MET A 178 21.79 17.80 -13.68
N GLU A 179 22.88 17.09 -13.89
CA GLU A 179 22.89 15.66 -14.26
C GLU A 179 22.71 14.74 -13.05
N ARG A 180 22.91 15.25 -11.82
CA ARG A 180 22.79 14.45 -10.60
C ARG A 180 22.80 15.32 -9.35
N SER A 181 21.77 15.18 -8.51
CA SER A 181 21.69 15.83 -7.21
C SER A 181 22.13 14.89 -6.09
N GLY A 182 22.96 15.39 -5.17
CA GLY A 182 23.27 14.69 -3.93
C GLY A 182 22.14 14.80 -2.91
N ALA A 183 21.55 15.99 -2.77
CA ALA A 183 20.47 16.25 -1.79
C ALA A 183 19.19 15.48 -2.12
N ALA A 184 18.77 15.52 -3.39
CA ALA A 184 17.58 14.80 -3.83
C ALA A 184 17.72 13.26 -3.66
N TRP A 185 18.89 12.71 -4.00
CA TRP A 185 19.16 11.29 -3.78
C TRP A 185 19.15 10.90 -2.32
N MET A 186 19.78 11.66 -1.45
CA MET A 186 19.74 11.38 0.00
C MET A 186 18.33 11.38 0.53
N LEU A 187 17.49 12.33 0.13
CA LEU A 187 16.10 12.40 0.53
C LEU A 187 15.32 11.17 0.04
N GLU A 188 15.49 10.77 -1.23
CA GLU A 188 14.86 9.57 -1.79
C GLU A 188 15.26 8.32 -1.01
N TRP A 189 16.54 8.14 -0.70
CA TRP A 189 17.05 6.98 0.05
C TRP A 189 16.57 6.93 1.50
N MET A 190 16.27 8.08 2.09
CA MET A 190 15.68 8.14 3.43
C MET A 190 14.20 7.75 3.42
N VAL A 191 13.47 8.09 2.37
CA VAL A 191 12.00 8.05 2.37
C VAL A 191 11.44 6.80 1.68
N LEU A 192 11.93 6.44 0.51
CA LEU A 192 11.38 5.33 -0.27
C LEU A 192 11.41 3.99 0.48
N PRO A 193 12.51 3.59 1.15
CA PRO A 193 12.52 2.35 1.93
C PRO A 193 11.47 2.34 3.03
N GLN A 194 11.25 3.46 3.71
CA GLN A 194 10.26 3.57 4.78
C GLN A 194 8.82 3.39 4.25
N ILE A 195 8.51 3.94 3.07
CA ILE A 195 7.21 3.71 2.42
C ILE A 195 7.03 2.23 2.09
N CYS A 196 8.06 1.58 1.53
CA CYS A 196 8.04 0.15 1.20
C CYS A 196 7.80 -0.71 2.45
N GLU A 197 8.55 -0.46 3.52
CA GLU A 197 8.44 -1.19 4.79
C GLU A 197 7.08 -0.99 5.44
N ALA A 198 6.59 0.25 5.50
CA ALA A 198 5.27 0.56 6.06
C ALA A 198 4.15 -0.13 5.29
N THR A 199 4.22 -0.12 3.95
CA THR A 199 3.23 -0.79 3.09
C THR A 199 3.29 -2.31 3.26
N GLY A 200 4.50 -2.89 3.26
CA GLY A 200 4.71 -4.32 3.49
C GLY A 200 4.19 -4.78 4.87
N ALA A 201 4.52 -4.04 5.92
CA ALA A 201 3.97 -4.27 7.27
C ALA A 201 2.45 -4.15 7.30
N GLY A 202 1.89 -3.18 6.54
CA GLY A 202 0.45 -3.00 6.38
C GLY A 202 -0.23 -4.22 5.75
N LEU A 203 0.35 -4.81 4.70
CA LEU A 203 -0.18 -6.01 4.05
C LEU A 203 -0.23 -7.21 5.02
N VAL A 204 0.84 -7.44 5.77
CA VAL A 204 0.89 -8.52 6.77
C VAL A 204 -0.14 -8.28 7.88
N ALA A 205 -0.21 -7.04 8.39
CA ALA A 205 -1.16 -6.68 9.44
C ALA A 205 -2.61 -6.79 8.97
N ALA A 206 -2.91 -6.41 7.72
CA ALA A 206 -4.25 -6.51 7.15
C ALA A 206 -4.71 -7.97 7.02
N SER A 207 -3.83 -8.86 6.53
CA SER A 207 -4.15 -10.30 6.45
C SER A 207 -4.46 -10.87 7.83
N GLY A 208 -3.59 -10.63 8.83
CA GLY A 208 -3.83 -11.09 10.19
C GLY A 208 -5.11 -10.51 10.82
N LEU A 209 -5.41 -9.24 10.54
CA LEU A 209 -6.63 -8.60 11.03
C LEU A 209 -7.88 -9.22 10.40
N LEU A 210 -7.91 -9.43 9.07
CA LEU A 210 -9.03 -10.06 8.38
C LEU A 210 -9.27 -11.49 8.87
N GLN A 211 -8.21 -12.26 9.10
CA GLN A 211 -8.28 -13.61 9.64
C GLN A 211 -8.78 -13.65 11.10
N SER A 212 -8.61 -12.59 11.86
CA SER A 212 -9.11 -12.46 13.23
C SER A 212 -10.62 -12.21 13.31
N ILE A 213 -11.27 -11.86 12.20
CA ILE A 213 -12.72 -11.64 12.16
C ILE A 213 -13.43 -12.98 12.30
N GLN A 214 -14.12 -13.19 13.43
CA GLN A 214 -14.92 -14.37 13.69
C GLN A 214 -16.30 -14.26 13.05
N ARG A 215 -16.89 -13.06 13.03
CA ARG A 215 -18.16 -12.77 12.39
C ARG A 215 -18.22 -11.30 11.96
N LEU A 216 -18.79 -11.06 10.80
CA LEU A 216 -19.11 -9.74 10.27
C LEU A 216 -20.62 -9.61 10.13
N GLY A 217 -21.21 -8.64 10.80
CA GLY A 217 -22.67 -8.43 10.80
C GLY A 217 -23.46 -9.44 11.64
N THR A 218 -24.78 -9.35 11.55
CA THR A 218 -25.72 -10.24 12.21
C THR A 218 -26.29 -11.23 11.19
N PRO A 219 -26.31 -12.53 11.47
CA PRO A 219 -26.95 -13.52 10.58
C PRO A 219 -28.39 -13.10 10.24
N SER A 220 -28.76 -13.20 8.97
CA SER A 220 -30.08 -12.90 8.44
C SER A 220 -31.09 -14.03 8.70
#